data_e9ff16545f6abb1a93313288d267b52c
#
_entry.id   e9ff16545f6abb1a93313288d267b52c
#
_cell.length_a   1.000
_cell.length_b   1.000
_cell.length_c   1.000
_cell.angle_alpha   90.00
_cell.angle_beta   90.00
_cell.angle_gamma   90.00
#
_symmetry.space_group_name_H-M   'P 1'
#
loop_
_entity.id
_entity.type
_entity.pdbx_description
1 polymer ?
#
loop_
_entity_poly.entity_id
_entity_poly.type
_entity_poly.pdbx_seq_one_letter_code
_entity_poly.pdbx_strand_id
1 'polypeptide(L)'
;MLFIGSCAGTFYAFDKHTGQVRWGYNIHQDGNQTSFHGNPLISESLILIGTDKSCAPDGIGHVYAFDKATGAVRWKYRTVGVPTDIAQIGSVVYAASFADELFALNLEDGSLRWKFGMGTANPDCELPSPPVVVGKRVLYAGFDNVLRGFDGKSGRELWQRSLGTHATTRLSIVGKSAYFGTSAGRLLRISADDGRIQGELPLPALPEGRILIAHDSLYVFLEDRERRAGYLIRTNLTLSQIQWVQKSSPDWSSEWPRLWNGLLLAGNCHGELNAFRSSDGVPQWSDKLKGCLRSIGTDGDGAPIYIGAQEGTVYAYSPPPLTSRLDSRSHERATEQQQGSKR
;
A
#
# COMPACT_ATOMS: atom_id res chain seq x y z
N MET A 1 18.21 -6.88 -2.48
CA MET A 1 17.81 -5.95 -3.56
C MET A 1 16.58 -5.17 -3.12
N LEU A 2 16.42 -3.95 -3.62
CA LEU A 2 15.24 -3.11 -3.46
C LEU A 2 14.57 -2.96 -4.84
N PHE A 3 13.25 -3.13 -4.92
CA PHE A 3 12.50 -3.07 -6.16
C PHE A 3 11.52 -1.91 -6.14
N ILE A 4 11.50 -1.09 -7.18
CA ILE A 4 10.70 0.14 -7.23
C ILE A 4 10.14 0.34 -8.64
N GLY A 5 8.82 0.50 -8.73
CA GLY A 5 8.16 0.98 -9.94
C GLY A 5 8.04 2.50 -9.91
N SER A 6 8.39 3.17 -11.00
CA SER A 6 8.25 4.62 -11.11
C SER A 6 7.01 5.00 -11.92
N CYS A 7 6.39 6.14 -11.58
CA CYS A 7 5.32 6.72 -12.39
C CYS A 7 5.81 7.22 -13.77
N ALA A 8 7.11 7.19 -14.01
CA ALA A 8 7.73 7.47 -15.33
C ALA A 8 7.93 6.18 -16.18
N GLY A 9 7.29 5.08 -15.79
CA GLY A 9 7.26 3.84 -16.58
C GLY A 9 8.52 3.00 -16.52
N THR A 10 9.39 3.20 -15.55
CA THR A 10 10.57 2.32 -15.38
C THR A 10 10.49 1.57 -14.06
N PHE A 11 10.71 0.27 -14.12
CA PHE A 11 10.84 -0.60 -12.97
C PHE A 11 12.32 -0.88 -12.71
N TYR A 12 12.77 -0.64 -11.48
CA TYR A 12 14.17 -0.74 -11.09
C TYR A 12 14.40 -1.79 -10.02
N ALA A 13 15.55 -2.45 -10.11
CA ALA A 13 16.16 -3.19 -9.03
C ALA A 13 17.46 -2.52 -8.59
N PHE A 14 17.57 -2.19 -7.33
CA PHE A 14 18.75 -1.58 -6.72
C PHE A 14 19.46 -2.56 -5.81
N ASP A 15 20.75 -2.44 -5.73
CA ASP A 15 21.49 -2.96 -4.60
C ASP A 15 21.17 -2.10 -3.36
N LYS A 16 20.58 -2.69 -2.34
CA LYS A 16 20.11 -1.95 -1.15
C LYS A 16 21.24 -1.37 -0.28
N HIS A 17 22.48 -1.87 -0.43
CA HIS A 17 23.62 -1.41 0.36
C HIS A 17 24.40 -0.29 -0.33
N THR A 18 24.49 -0.35 -1.66
CA THR A 18 25.27 0.62 -2.45
C THR A 18 24.40 1.67 -3.15
N GLY A 19 23.08 1.43 -3.27
CA GLY A 19 22.17 2.25 -4.07
C GLY A 19 22.37 2.13 -5.59
N GLN A 20 23.25 1.26 -6.05
CA GLN A 20 23.49 1.08 -7.48
C GLN A 20 22.33 0.34 -8.14
N VAL A 21 21.96 0.80 -9.35
CA VAL A 21 21.00 0.08 -10.21
C VAL A 21 21.62 -1.21 -10.68
N ARG A 22 20.97 -2.33 -10.39
CA ARG A 22 21.36 -3.66 -10.89
C ARG A 22 20.76 -3.92 -12.26
N TRP A 23 19.48 -3.57 -12.42
CA TRP A 23 18.79 -3.60 -13.69
C TRP A 23 17.59 -2.64 -13.68
N GLY A 24 17.11 -2.28 -14.87
CA GLY A 24 15.90 -1.48 -15.05
C GLY A 24 15.16 -1.92 -16.31
N TYR A 25 13.84 -1.81 -16.29
CA TYR A 25 12.98 -2.13 -17.42
C TYR A 25 12.00 -0.99 -17.68
N ASN A 26 12.02 -0.45 -18.89
CA ASN A 26 11.14 0.62 -19.30
C ASN A 26 9.93 0.05 -20.07
N ILE A 27 8.72 0.19 -19.53
CA ILE A 27 7.48 -0.34 -20.10
C ILE A 27 7.00 0.40 -21.35
N HIS A 28 7.53 1.60 -21.64
CA HIS A 28 7.16 2.32 -22.87
C HIS A 28 7.54 1.57 -24.15
N GLN A 29 8.51 0.64 -24.08
CA GLN A 29 8.83 -0.23 -25.20
C GLN A 29 7.73 -1.25 -25.52
N ASP A 30 6.79 -1.48 -24.63
CA ASP A 30 5.68 -2.42 -24.77
C ASP A 30 4.33 -1.75 -25.07
N GLY A 31 4.31 -0.46 -25.35
CA GLY A 31 3.12 0.30 -25.69
C GLY A 31 2.90 1.54 -24.83
N ASN A 32 1.67 2.03 -24.82
CA ASN A 32 1.31 3.32 -24.20
C ASN A 32 1.04 3.27 -22.69
N GLN A 33 1.45 2.21 -22.00
CA GLN A 33 1.36 2.16 -20.54
C GLN A 33 2.39 3.12 -19.92
N THR A 34 2.06 3.76 -18.81
CA THR A 34 2.85 4.87 -18.30
C THR A 34 3.35 4.68 -16.87
N SER A 35 2.73 3.83 -16.05
CA SER A 35 2.99 3.84 -14.62
C SER A 35 2.87 2.48 -13.93
N PHE A 36 3.47 2.44 -12.74
CA PHE A 36 3.34 1.37 -11.77
C PHE A 36 2.75 1.97 -10.49
N HIS A 37 1.62 1.47 -10.02
CA HIS A 37 0.97 1.96 -8.80
C HIS A 37 0.92 0.94 -7.66
N GLY A 38 0.94 -0.35 -7.99
CA GLY A 38 0.96 -1.42 -6.98
C GLY A 38 2.35 -1.73 -6.43
N ASN A 39 2.38 -2.49 -5.33
CA ASN A 39 3.65 -3.07 -4.88
C ASN A 39 4.02 -4.29 -5.71
N PRO A 40 5.31 -4.52 -5.94
CA PRO A 40 5.76 -5.75 -6.53
C PRO A 40 5.53 -6.94 -5.58
N LEU A 41 4.96 -8.02 -6.11
CA LEU A 41 4.97 -9.32 -5.46
C LEU A 41 6.33 -9.98 -5.70
N ILE A 42 7.03 -10.27 -4.60
CA ILE A 42 8.33 -10.93 -4.65
C ILE A 42 8.13 -12.42 -4.40
N SER A 43 8.35 -13.22 -5.44
CA SER A 43 8.39 -14.67 -5.35
C SER A 43 9.84 -15.18 -5.26
N GLU A 44 10.06 -16.48 -5.29
CA GLU A 44 11.39 -17.09 -5.18
C GLU A 44 12.36 -16.57 -6.27
N SER A 45 11.98 -16.71 -7.53
CA SER A 45 12.78 -16.32 -8.70
C SER A 45 12.18 -15.18 -9.53
N LEU A 46 10.95 -14.78 -9.25
CA LEU A 46 10.19 -13.81 -10.02
C LEU A 46 9.81 -12.59 -9.20
N ILE A 47 9.68 -11.47 -9.90
CA ILE A 47 9.02 -10.26 -9.40
C ILE A 47 7.83 -10.00 -10.30
N LEU A 48 6.64 -9.89 -9.69
CA LEU A 48 5.42 -9.57 -10.43
C LEU A 48 4.94 -8.18 -10.06
N ILE A 49 4.48 -7.43 -11.06
CA ILE A 49 3.93 -6.10 -10.87
C ILE A 49 2.94 -5.77 -11.98
N GLY A 50 1.90 -5.02 -11.62
CA GLY A 50 0.93 -4.50 -12.57
C GLY A 50 1.35 -3.14 -13.11
N THR A 51 0.94 -2.86 -14.35
CA THR A 51 1.10 -1.56 -15.00
C THR A 51 -0.23 -1.03 -15.50
N ASP A 52 -0.31 0.27 -15.68
CA ASP A 52 -1.48 0.93 -16.23
C ASP A 52 -1.10 2.13 -17.12
N LYS A 53 -2.08 2.62 -17.84
CA LYS A 53 -2.05 3.90 -18.54
C LYS A 53 -3.09 4.81 -17.90
N SER A 54 -2.85 5.28 -16.67
CA SER A 54 -3.82 6.11 -15.94
C SER A 54 -5.27 5.91 -16.43
N CYS A 55 -6.11 5.31 -15.71
CA CYS A 55 -7.58 5.09 -15.84
C CYS A 55 -8.29 5.36 -17.19
N ALA A 56 -7.61 5.44 -18.33
CA ALA A 56 -8.26 5.60 -19.61
C ALA A 56 -9.09 4.33 -19.94
N PRO A 57 -10.34 4.45 -20.41
CA PRO A 57 -11.19 3.31 -20.75
C PRO A 57 -10.59 2.38 -21.82
N ASP A 58 -9.71 2.93 -22.66
CA ASP A 58 -8.92 2.21 -23.66
C ASP A 58 -7.52 1.83 -23.12
N GLY A 59 -7.31 1.97 -21.80
CA GLY A 59 -6.04 1.78 -21.15
C GLY A 59 -5.50 0.35 -21.35
N ILE A 60 -4.30 0.26 -21.86
CA ILE A 60 -3.55 -0.99 -21.93
C ILE A 60 -2.67 -1.05 -20.69
N GLY A 61 -2.78 -2.14 -19.96
CA GLY A 61 -1.87 -2.50 -18.90
C GLY A 61 -1.48 -3.96 -18.99
N HIS A 62 -0.51 -4.32 -18.20
CA HIS A 62 -0.03 -5.70 -18.13
C HIS A 62 0.22 -6.09 -16.67
N VAL A 63 0.11 -7.38 -16.41
CA VAL A 63 0.87 -8.01 -15.34
C VAL A 63 2.18 -8.48 -15.93
N TYR A 64 3.29 -8.01 -15.38
CA TYR A 64 4.63 -8.48 -15.73
C TYR A 64 5.13 -9.47 -14.69
N ALA A 65 5.86 -10.48 -15.15
CA ALA A 65 6.76 -11.26 -14.34
C ALA A 65 8.20 -11.10 -14.85
N PHE A 66 9.03 -10.53 -14.01
CA PHE A 66 10.45 -10.34 -14.28
C PHE A 66 11.27 -11.43 -13.58
N ASP A 67 12.32 -11.89 -14.21
CA ASP A 67 13.36 -12.62 -13.52
C ASP A 67 14.00 -11.73 -12.45
N LYS A 68 13.98 -12.17 -11.19
CA LYS A 68 14.42 -11.36 -10.06
C LYS A 68 15.89 -10.93 -10.13
N ALA A 69 16.74 -11.76 -10.70
CA ALA A 69 18.17 -11.52 -10.76
C ALA A 69 18.57 -10.61 -11.93
N THR A 70 17.93 -10.80 -13.09
CA THR A 70 18.36 -10.19 -14.36
C THR A 70 17.45 -9.08 -14.85
N GLY A 71 16.18 -9.02 -14.38
CA GLY A 71 15.18 -8.11 -14.91
C GLY A 71 14.60 -8.50 -16.27
N ALA A 72 14.97 -9.67 -16.80
CA ALA A 72 14.38 -10.17 -18.03
C ALA A 72 12.90 -10.47 -17.86
N VAL A 73 12.07 -10.06 -18.82
CA VAL A 73 10.65 -10.41 -18.82
C VAL A 73 10.52 -11.91 -19.10
N ARG A 74 9.96 -12.65 -18.14
CA ARG A 74 9.65 -14.08 -18.28
C ARG A 74 8.33 -14.28 -18.99
N TRP A 75 7.33 -13.47 -18.61
CA TRP A 75 6.04 -13.39 -19.27
C TRP A 75 5.35 -12.06 -18.99
N LYS A 76 4.35 -11.72 -19.79
CA LYS A 76 3.44 -10.60 -19.55
C LYS A 76 2.01 -10.98 -19.95
N TYR A 77 1.04 -10.60 -19.14
CA TYR A 77 -0.38 -10.80 -19.40
C TYR A 77 -1.06 -9.46 -19.64
N ARG A 78 -1.66 -9.29 -20.82
CA ARG A 78 -2.31 -8.05 -21.23
C ARG A 78 -3.72 -7.93 -20.64
N THR A 79 -4.06 -6.77 -20.10
CA THR A 79 -5.40 -6.43 -19.57
C THR A 79 -5.63 -4.92 -19.62
N VAL A 80 -6.74 -4.46 -19.04
CA VAL A 80 -7.05 -3.02 -18.85
C VAL A 80 -6.41 -2.57 -17.54
N GLY A 81 -5.18 -2.16 -17.54
CA GLY A 81 -4.45 -1.65 -16.38
C GLY A 81 -4.61 -2.44 -15.07
N VAL A 82 -3.51 -2.69 -14.37
CA VAL A 82 -3.49 -3.34 -13.04
C VAL A 82 -2.75 -2.41 -12.08
N PRO A 83 -3.45 -1.44 -11.48
CA PRO A 83 -2.82 -0.43 -10.63
C PRO A 83 -2.63 -0.89 -9.18
N THR A 84 -2.89 -2.14 -8.86
CA THR A 84 -2.93 -2.63 -7.49
C THR A 84 -1.95 -3.77 -7.22
N ASP A 85 -1.84 -4.14 -5.94
CA ASP A 85 -1.03 -5.27 -5.51
C ASP A 85 -1.56 -6.59 -6.09
N ILE A 86 -0.64 -7.51 -6.30
CA ILE A 86 -0.91 -8.88 -6.77
C ILE A 86 -0.85 -9.81 -5.56
N ALA A 87 -1.81 -10.71 -5.42
CA ALA A 87 -1.83 -11.75 -4.38
C ALA A 87 -1.39 -13.10 -4.94
N GLN A 88 -0.97 -14.03 -4.07
CA GLN A 88 -0.48 -15.36 -4.47
C GLN A 88 -0.97 -16.47 -3.54
N ILE A 89 -1.38 -17.59 -4.12
CA ILE A 89 -1.58 -18.88 -3.44
C ILE A 89 -0.83 -19.95 -4.22
N GLY A 90 0.27 -20.46 -3.67
CA GLY A 90 1.10 -21.48 -4.33
C GLY A 90 1.57 -21.01 -5.69
N SER A 91 1.23 -21.73 -6.76
CA SER A 91 1.59 -21.42 -8.16
C SER A 91 0.57 -20.53 -8.90
N VAL A 92 -0.35 -19.88 -8.17
CA VAL A 92 -1.39 -19.03 -8.77
C VAL A 92 -1.27 -17.62 -8.23
N VAL A 93 -1.31 -16.64 -9.13
CA VAL A 93 -1.35 -15.22 -8.79
C VAL A 93 -2.69 -14.60 -9.18
N TYR A 94 -3.13 -13.63 -8.39
CA TYR A 94 -4.43 -12.97 -8.53
C TYR A 94 -4.21 -11.47 -8.66
N ALA A 95 -4.90 -10.85 -9.59
CA ALA A 95 -4.86 -9.42 -9.80
C ALA A 95 -6.24 -8.88 -10.19
N ALA A 96 -6.44 -7.58 -9.99
CA ALA A 96 -7.64 -6.88 -10.39
C ALA A 96 -7.30 -5.74 -11.37
N SER A 97 -8.19 -5.48 -12.33
CA SER A 97 -8.02 -4.45 -13.33
C SER A 97 -8.99 -3.29 -13.15
N PHE A 98 -8.71 -2.17 -13.82
CA PHE A 98 -9.64 -1.01 -13.90
C PHE A 98 -11.00 -1.35 -14.55
N ALA A 99 -11.11 -2.47 -15.24
CA ALA A 99 -12.38 -2.96 -15.79
C ALA A 99 -13.24 -3.72 -14.76
N ASP A 100 -12.91 -3.61 -13.46
CA ASP A 100 -13.56 -4.37 -12.39
C ASP A 100 -13.54 -5.88 -12.64
N GLU A 101 -12.39 -6.39 -13.10
CA GLU A 101 -12.15 -7.80 -13.35
C GLU A 101 -11.13 -8.35 -12.35
N LEU A 102 -11.52 -9.42 -11.66
CA LEU A 102 -10.60 -10.26 -10.89
C LEU A 102 -10.16 -11.44 -11.75
N PHE A 103 -8.87 -11.72 -11.85
CA PHE A 103 -8.35 -12.84 -12.62
C PHE A 103 -7.21 -13.57 -11.93
N ALA A 104 -7.07 -14.85 -12.27
CA ALA A 104 -6.03 -15.73 -11.78
C ALA A 104 -5.14 -16.20 -12.92
N LEU A 105 -3.82 -16.10 -12.73
CA LEU A 105 -2.81 -16.52 -13.70
C LEU A 105 -1.92 -17.60 -13.09
N ASN A 106 -1.34 -18.45 -13.93
CA ASN A 106 -0.24 -19.31 -13.53
C ASN A 106 1.02 -18.45 -13.24
N LEU A 107 1.66 -18.67 -12.12
CA LEU A 107 2.89 -17.96 -11.75
C LEU A 107 4.03 -18.20 -12.75
N GLU A 108 4.13 -19.41 -13.29
CA GLU A 108 5.23 -19.85 -14.11
C GLU A 108 5.24 -19.23 -15.51
N ASP A 109 4.06 -19.17 -16.17
CA ASP A 109 3.93 -18.81 -17.59
C ASP A 109 2.92 -17.66 -17.86
N GLY A 110 2.22 -17.17 -16.84
CA GLY A 110 1.22 -16.12 -16.98
C GLY A 110 -0.06 -16.53 -17.67
N SER A 111 -0.27 -17.82 -17.94
CA SER A 111 -1.50 -18.31 -18.59
C SER A 111 -2.73 -18.13 -17.69
N LEU A 112 -3.84 -17.69 -18.30
CA LEU A 112 -5.10 -17.44 -17.58
C LEU A 112 -5.71 -18.76 -17.10
N ARG A 113 -5.99 -18.83 -15.79
CA ARG A 113 -6.75 -19.94 -15.18
C ARG A 113 -8.23 -19.68 -15.14
N TRP A 114 -8.62 -18.52 -14.66
CA TRP A 114 -9.99 -18.06 -14.60
C TRP A 114 -10.06 -16.54 -14.49
N LYS A 115 -11.21 -15.99 -14.84
CA LYS A 115 -11.53 -14.58 -14.74
C LYS A 115 -12.97 -14.39 -14.29
N PHE A 116 -13.20 -13.40 -13.43
CA PHE A 116 -14.52 -12.97 -12.99
C PHE A 116 -14.64 -11.46 -13.19
N GLY A 117 -15.60 -11.04 -13.98
CA GLY A 117 -15.91 -9.64 -14.23
C GLY A 117 -17.17 -9.24 -13.49
N MET A 118 -17.11 -8.16 -12.70
CA MET A 118 -18.28 -7.60 -12.01
C MET A 118 -19.16 -6.79 -12.96
N GLY A 119 -18.59 -6.36 -14.09
CA GLY A 119 -19.31 -5.57 -15.11
C GLY A 119 -19.64 -4.15 -14.70
N THR A 120 -19.04 -3.66 -13.61
CA THR A 120 -19.29 -2.32 -13.10
C THR A 120 -18.42 -1.32 -13.86
N ALA A 121 -19.05 -0.24 -14.35
CA ALA A 121 -18.31 0.87 -14.95
C ALA A 121 -17.50 1.61 -13.87
N ASN A 122 -16.33 2.10 -14.25
CA ASN A 122 -15.45 2.90 -13.39
C ASN A 122 -15.20 4.28 -14.02
N PRO A 123 -16.24 5.15 -14.11
CA PRO A 123 -16.14 6.45 -14.79
C PRO A 123 -15.24 7.44 -14.04
N ASP A 124 -15.12 7.29 -12.73
CA ASP A 124 -14.34 8.20 -11.86
C ASP A 124 -12.89 7.77 -11.68
N CYS A 125 -12.48 6.72 -12.38
CA CYS A 125 -11.12 6.21 -12.35
C CYS A 125 -10.64 5.80 -10.94
N GLU A 126 -11.53 5.28 -10.13
CA GLU A 126 -11.17 4.75 -8.81
C GLU A 126 -10.20 3.57 -8.95
N LEU A 127 -9.27 3.47 -8.02
CA LEU A 127 -8.37 2.33 -7.97
C LEU A 127 -9.14 1.09 -7.50
N PRO A 128 -9.10 -0.04 -8.22
CA PRO A 128 -9.71 -1.27 -7.76
C PRO A 128 -9.06 -1.71 -6.44
N SER A 129 -9.84 -2.30 -5.56
CA SER A 129 -9.28 -2.93 -4.36
C SER A 129 -8.32 -4.06 -4.78
N PRO A 130 -7.12 -4.16 -4.20
CA PRO A 130 -6.28 -5.32 -4.47
C PRO A 130 -6.93 -6.59 -3.95
N PRO A 131 -6.86 -7.71 -4.68
CA PRO A 131 -7.29 -8.99 -4.14
C PRO A 131 -6.41 -9.39 -2.97
N VAL A 132 -6.99 -10.02 -1.96
CA VAL A 132 -6.26 -10.59 -0.82
C VAL A 132 -6.55 -12.05 -0.67
N VAL A 133 -5.58 -12.80 -0.12
CA VAL A 133 -5.69 -14.25 0.02
C VAL A 133 -5.81 -14.66 1.48
N VAL A 134 -6.72 -15.62 1.76
CA VAL A 134 -6.94 -16.21 3.07
C VAL A 134 -7.08 -17.73 2.93
N GLY A 135 -6.04 -18.45 3.29
CA GLY A 135 -5.97 -19.89 3.05
C GLY A 135 -6.08 -20.23 1.55
N LYS A 136 -7.17 -20.87 1.16
CA LYS A 136 -7.45 -21.21 -0.26
C LYS A 136 -8.42 -20.25 -0.96
N ARG A 137 -8.81 -19.17 -0.29
CA ARG A 137 -9.76 -18.18 -0.79
C ARG A 137 -9.09 -16.91 -1.27
N VAL A 138 -9.75 -16.27 -2.21
CA VAL A 138 -9.43 -14.91 -2.65
C VAL A 138 -10.61 -14.01 -2.29
N LEU A 139 -10.34 -12.90 -1.63
CA LEU A 139 -11.33 -11.87 -1.33
C LEU A 139 -11.09 -10.68 -2.25
N TYR A 140 -12.18 -10.11 -2.75
CA TYR A 140 -12.15 -8.93 -3.62
C TYR A 140 -13.37 -8.05 -3.38
N ALA A 141 -13.14 -6.75 -3.23
CA ALA A 141 -14.19 -5.74 -3.17
C ALA A 141 -14.27 -5.04 -4.54
N GLY A 142 -15.38 -5.22 -5.25
CA GLY A 142 -15.62 -4.58 -6.55
C GLY A 142 -16.15 -3.15 -6.42
N PHE A 143 -16.20 -2.41 -7.52
CA PHE A 143 -16.79 -1.07 -7.60
C PHE A 143 -18.31 -1.06 -7.37
N ASP A 144 -18.95 -2.23 -7.45
CA ASP A 144 -20.36 -2.42 -7.11
C ASP A 144 -20.65 -2.41 -5.59
N ASN A 145 -19.67 -2.10 -4.78
CA ASN A 145 -19.75 -2.11 -3.31
C ASN A 145 -20.07 -3.49 -2.72
N VAL A 146 -19.68 -4.53 -3.39
CA VAL A 146 -19.84 -5.90 -2.92
C VAL A 146 -18.48 -6.53 -2.66
N LEU A 147 -18.29 -7.00 -1.43
CA LEU A 147 -17.16 -7.86 -1.08
C LEU A 147 -17.52 -9.30 -1.40
N ARG A 148 -16.64 -9.98 -2.12
CA ARG A 148 -16.83 -11.38 -2.54
C ARG A 148 -15.67 -12.25 -2.06
N GLY A 149 -16.00 -13.51 -1.75
CA GLY A 149 -15.04 -14.57 -1.50
C GLY A 149 -15.11 -15.63 -2.57
N PHE A 150 -13.96 -15.95 -3.16
CA PHE A 150 -13.82 -16.94 -4.24
C PHE A 150 -12.98 -18.13 -3.80
N ASP A 151 -13.26 -19.31 -4.33
CA ASP A 151 -12.31 -20.42 -4.33
C ASP A 151 -11.13 -20.08 -5.25
N GLY A 152 -9.93 -19.99 -4.69
CA GLY A 152 -8.76 -19.52 -5.43
C GLY A 152 -8.38 -20.44 -6.61
N LYS A 153 -8.66 -21.75 -6.53
CA LYS A 153 -8.33 -22.70 -7.59
C LYS A 153 -9.28 -22.62 -8.78
N SER A 154 -10.58 -22.56 -8.52
CA SER A 154 -11.62 -22.65 -9.55
C SER A 154 -12.22 -21.29 -9.96
N GLY A 155 -12.04 -20.22 -9.18
CA GLY A 155 -12.69 -18.94 -9.38
C GLY A 155 -14.19 -18.95 -9.05
N ARG A 156 -14.71 -20.04 -8.48
CA ARG A 156 -16.11 -20.11 -8.07
C ARG A 156 -16.37 -19.15 -6.91
N GLU A 157 -17.37 -18.27 -7.05
CA GLU A 157 -17.85 -17.44 -5.95
C GLU A 157 -18.43 -18.35 -4.86
N LEU A 158 -17.94 -18.16 -3.63
CA LEU A 158 -18.37 -18.91 -2.45
C LEU A 158 -19.42 -18.14 -1.66
N TRP A 159 -19.27 -16.83 -1.59
CA TRP A 159 -20.16 -15.91 -0.91
C TRP A 159 -19.97 -14.49 -1.43
N GLN A 160 -21.00 -13.67 -1.22
CA GLN A 160 -20.95 -12.23 -1.45
C GLN A 160 -21.61 -11.46 -0.31
N ARG A 161 -21.17 -10.22 -0.10
CA ARG A 161 -21.68 -9.32 0.92
C ARG A 161 -21.77 -7.91 0.36
N SER A 162 -23.00 -7.35 0.27
CA SER A 162 -23.18 -5.94 0.00
C SER A 162 -22.67 -5.13 1.20
N LEU A 163 -21.83 -4.14 0.92
CA LEU A 163 -21.28 -3.23 1.93
C LEU A 163 -22.15 -1.97 2.07
N GLY A 164 -23.02 -1.68 1.09
CA GLY A 164 -23.84 -0.48 1.03
C GLY A 164 -23.04 0.82 0.82
N THR A 165 -21.72 0.71 0.69
CA THR A 165 -20.76 1.83 0.62
C THR A 165 -19.42 1.34 0.10
N HIS A 166 -18.56 2.25 -0.38
CA HIS A 166 -17.24 1.87 -0.91
C HIS A 166 -16.29 1.45 0.21
N ALA A 167 -15.41 0.49 -0.08
CA ALA A 167 -14.22 0.24 0.72
C ALA A 167 -13.18 1.31 0.39
N THR A 168 -12.80 2.12 1.37
CA THR A 168 -11.82 3.21 1.18
C THR A 168 -10.39 2.81 1.51
N THR A 169 -10.22 1.72 2.26
CA THR A 169 -8.91 1.16 2.53
C THR A 169 -8.73 -0.19 1.84
N ARG A 170 -7.48 -0.60 1.66
CA ARG A 170 -7.19 -1.96 1.24
C ARG A 170 -7.59 -2.95 2.33
N LEU A 171 -8.02 -4.15 1.93
CA LEU A 171 -8.29 -5.23 2.86
C LEU A 171 -6.99 -5.68 3.54
N SER A 172 -7.04 -5.84 4.85
CA SER A 172 -5.94 -6.37 5.66
C SER A 172 -6.39 -7.63 6.40
N ILE A 173 -5.54 -8.66 6.47
CA ILE A 173 -5.95 -9.99 6.92
C ILE A 173 -5.26 -10.37 8.23
N VAL A 174 -6.05 -10.87 9.18
CA VAL A 174 -5.54 -11.57 10.38
C VAL A 174 -6.29 -12.89 10.53
N GLY A 175 -5.57 -13.99 10.43
CA GLY A 175 -6.17 -15.32 10.48
C GLY A 175 -7.24 -15.50 9.42
N LYS A 176 -8.50 -15.63 9.84
CA LYS A 176 -9.67 -15.76 8.95
C LYS A 176 -10.54 -14.50 8.90
N SER A 177 -10.05 -13.37 9.35
CA SER A 177 -10.77 -12.11 9.33
C SER A 177 -10.14 -11.12 8.37
N ALA A 178 -10.96 -10.43 7.59
CA ALA A 178 -10.60 -9.28 6.77
C ALA A 178 -11.04 -7.99 7.48
N TYR A 179 -10.16 -6.99 7.47
CA TYR A 179 -10.37 -5.66 8.04
C TYR A 179 -10.26 -4.62 6.95
N PHE A 180 -11.17 -3.68 6.90
CA PHE A 180 -11.14 -2.56 5.96
C PHE A 180 -12.02 -1.40 6.44
N GLY A 181 -11.68 -0.20 5.97
CA GLY A 181 -12.45 1.00 6.17
C GLY A 181 -13.45 1.26 5.04
N THR A 182 -14.50 2.00 5.33
CA THR A 182 -15.56 2.33 4.37
C THR A 182 -15.78 3.84 4.27
N SER A 183 -16.34 4.30 3.14
CA SER A 183 -16.71 5.70 2.94
C SER A 183 -17.83 6.20 3.85
N ALA A 184 -18.49 5.29 4.59
CA ALA A 184 -19.41 5.66 5.67
C ALA A 184 -18.70 5.97 7.00
N GLY A 185 -17.36 6.06 7.01
CA GLY A 185 -16.58 6.33 8.23
C GLY A 185 -16.61 5.18 9.24
N ARG A 186 -16.53 3.95 8.76
CA ARG A 186 -16.57 2.75 9.61
C ARG A 186 -15.38 1.85 9.32
N LEU A 187 -14.86 1.21 10.34
CA LEU A 187 -13.93 0.10 10.23
C LEU A 187 -14.71 -1.20 10.42
N LEU A 188 -14.58 -2.12 9.48
CA LEU A 188 -15.28 -3.40 9.49
C LEU A 188 -14.31 -4.56 9.68
N ARG A 189 -14.75 -5.57 10.42
CA ARG A 189 -14.15 -6.89 10.50
C ARG A 189 -15.11 -7.91 9.93
N ILE A 190 -14.70 -8.65 8.92
CA ILE A 190 -15.53 -9.65 8.22
C ILE A 190 -14.86 -11.01 8.22
N SER A 191 -15.65 -12.06 8.39
CA SER A 191 -15.21 -13.45 8.22
C SER A 191 -14.85 -13.73 6.76
N ALA A 192 -13.64 -14.21 6.50
CA ALA A 192 -13.23 -14.66 5.17
C ALA A 192 -13.91 -15.98 4.74
N ASP A 193 -14.48 -16.72 5.70
CA ASP A 193 -15.13 -18.01 5.41
C ASP A 193 -16.53 -17.83 4.76
N ASP A 194 -17.29 -16.82 5.19
CA ASP A 194 -18.71 -16.66 4.83
C ASP A 194 -19.18 -15.20 4.67
N GLY A 195 -18.30 -14.21 4.77
CA GLY A 195 -18.62 -12.80 4.60
C GLY A 195 -19.46 -12.19 5.74
N ARG A 196 -19.63 -12.85 6.90
CA ARG A 196 -20.34 -12.26 8.04
C ARG A 196 -19.55 -11.17 8.71
N ILE A 197 -20.23 -10.07 9.06
CA ILE A 197 -19.65 -8.99 9.87
C ILE A 197 -19.43 -9.54 11.28
N GLN A 198 -18.18 -9.46 11.76
CA GLN A 198 -17.73 -9.93 13.08
C GLN A 198 -17.46 -8.77 14.04
N GLY A 199 -17.32 -7.55 13.51
CA GLY A 199 -17.08 -6.35 14.29
C GLY A 199 -17.20 -5.11 13.41
N GLU A 200 -17.58 -4.02 14.05
CA GLU A 200 -17.74 -2.72 13.42
C GLU A 200 -17.35 -1.63 14.43
N LEU A 201 -16.59 -0.64 13.97
CA LEU A 201 -16.17 0.49 14.78
C LEU A 201 -16.42 1.79 14.00
N PRO A 202 -17.31 2.68 14.48
CA PRO A 202 -17.46 4.02 13.94
C PRO A 202 -16.15 4.82 14.13
N LEU A 203 -15.78 5.58 13.13
CA LEU A 203 -14.55 6.38 13.11
C LEU A 203 -14.88 7.88 13.13
N PRO A 204 -14.00 8.72 13.69
CA PRO A 204 -14.21 10.17 13.74
C PRO A 204 -13.99 10.89 12.42
N ALA A 205 -13.39 10.22 11.42
CA ALA A 205 -13.14 10.71 10.08
C ALA A 205 -13.03 9.55 9.09
N LEU A 206 -12.85 9.82 7.80
CA LEU A 206 -12.81 8.79 6.77
C LEU A 206 -11.50 7.99 6.85
N PRO A 207 -11.56 6.66 6.90
CA PRO A 207 -10.37 5.81 6.81
C PRO A 207 -9.81 5.81 5.40
N GLU A 208 -8.50 5.95 5.27
CA GLU A 208 -7.80 6.04 4.00
C GLU A 208 -6.57 5.13 3.96
N GLY A 209 -6.19 4.73 2.75
CA GLY A 209 -4.94 4.02 2.49
C GLY A 209 -4.93 2.57 2.95
N ARG A 210 -3.92 2.19 3.71
CA ARG A 210 -3.72 0.81 4.19
C ARG A 210 -3.82 0.74 5.72
N ILE A 211 -4.51 -0.27 6.20
CA ILE A 211 -4.52 -0.62 7.62
C ILE A 211 -3.24 -1.41 7.93
N LEU A 212 -2.41 -0.88 8.83
CA LEU A 212 -1.27 -1.63 9.36
C LEU A 212 -1.75 -2.51 10.50
N ILE A 213 -1.43 -3.80 10.41
CA ILE A 213 -1.68 -4.76 11.48
C ILE A 213 -0.35 -5.12 12.12
N ALA A 214 -0.25 -4.94 13.42
CA ALA A 214 0.91 -5.35 14.18
C ALA A 214 0.50 -5.89 15.55
N HIS A 215 1.00 -7.06 15.90
CA HIS A 215 0.63 -7.80 17.09
C HIS A 215 -0.90 -8.00 17.18
N ASP A 216 -1.55 -7.40 18.15
CA ASP A 216 -3.00 -7.46 18.42
C ASP A 216 -3.73 -6.16 18.08
N SER A 217 -3.12 -5.29 17.29
CA SER A 217 -3.57 -3.93 17.03
C SER A 217 -3.65 -3.60 15.55
N LEU A 218 -4.57 -2.70 15.25
CA LEU A 218 -4.75 -2.07 13.96
C LEU A 218 -4.37 -0.58 14.07
N TYR A 219 -3.61 -0.08 13.10
CA TYR A 219 -3.29 1.33 12.94
C TYR A 219 -3.91 1.82 11.65
N VAL A 220 -4.72 2.87 11.73
CA VAL A 220 -5.52 3.37 10.62
C VAL A 220 -5.32 4.87 10.49
N PHE A 221 -5.06 5.33 9.27
CA PHE A 221 -5.10 6.74 8.94
C PHE A 221 -6.51 7.18 8.62
N LEU A 222 -6.87 8.35 9.11
CA LEU A 222 -8.15 8.98 8.85
C LEU A 222 -7.92 10.37 8.28
N GLU A 223 -8.75 10.75 7.32
CA GLU A 223 -8.76 12.09 6.74
C GLU A 223 -10.09 12.78 7.02
N ASP A 224 -10.02 13.97 7.61
CA ASP A 224 -11.16 14.89 7.72
C ASP A 224 -10.96 16.01 6.68
N ARG A 225 -11.58 15.84 5.52
CA ARG A 225 -11.44 16.77 4.39
C ARG A 225 -12.04 18.14 4.67
N GLU A 226 -13.11 18.19 5.46
CA GLU A 226 -13.77 19.45 5.84
C GLU A 226 -12.88 20.30 6.74
N ARG A 227 -12.26 19.66 7.75
CA ARG A 227 -11.38 20.34 8.71
C ARG A 227 -9.92 20.39 8.26
N ARG A 228 -9.60 19.81 7.09
CA ARG A 228 -8.22 19.63 6.60
C ARG A 228 -7.31 19.07 7.69
N ALA A 229 -7.75 18.00 8.32
CA ALA A 229 -7.04 17.36 9.41
C ALA A 229 -6.85 15.86 9.14
N GLY A 230 -5.67 15.37 9.49
CA GLY A 230 -5.38 13.95 9.50
C GLY A 230 -5.41 13.40 10.92
N TYR A 231 -5.73 12.13 11.07
CA TYR A 231 -5.63 11.42 12.34
C TYR A 231 -5.01 10.06 12.11
N LEU A 232 -4.26 9.63 13.10
CA LEU A 232 -3.79 8.27 13.21
C LEU A 232 -4.43 7.65 14.44
N ILE A 233 -5.06 6.50 14.27
CA ILE A 233 -5.70 5.80 15.40
C ILE A 233 -5.08 4.42 15.60
N ARG A 234 -5.17 3.93 16.83
CA ARG A 234 -4.97 2.53 17.18
C ARG A 234 -6.27 1.95 17.71
N THR A 235 -6.60 0.75 17.26
CA THR A 235 -7.68 -0.07 17.81
C THR A 235 -7.25 -1.52 17.94
N ASN A 236 -8.00 -2.32 18.69
CA ASN A 236 -7.73 -3.75 18.81
C ASN A 236 -8.37 -4.56 17.67
N LEU A 237 -7.99 -5.83 17.55
CA LEU A 237 -8.52 -6.73 16.53
C LEU A 237 -10.02 -7.05 16.69
N THR A 238 -10.62 -6.79 17.85
CA THR A 238 -12.06 -6.98 18.05
C THR A 238 -12.90 -5.79 17.64
N LEU A 239 -12.26 -4.66 17.32
CA LEU A 239 -12.89 -3.37 16.99
C LEU A 239 -13.78 -2.85 18.12
N SER A 240 -13.48 -3.15 19.38
CA SER A 240 -14.32 -2.78 20.51
C SER A 240 -14.24 -1.30 20.89
N GLN A 241 -13.08 -0.67 20.65
CA GLN A 241 -12.84 0.75 20.94
C GLN A 241 -11.57 1.27 20.28
N ILE A 242 -11.52 2.59 20.08
CA ILE A 242 -10.28 3.30 19.74
C ILE A 242 -9.44 3.41 21.01
N GLN A 243 -8.20 2.93 20.98
CA GLN A 243 -7.29 2.93 22.13
C GLN A 243 -6.58 4.27 22.29
N TRP A 244 -6.19 4.89 21.16
CA TRP A 244 -5.67 6.25 21.14
C TRP A 244 -5.92 6.90 19.77
N VAL A 245 -5.90 8.22 19.75
CA VAL A 245 -5.99 9.06 18.57
C VAL A 245 -4.85 10.07 18.61
N GLN A 246 -4.07 10.13 17.55
CA GLN A 246 -3.05 11.16 17.35
C GLN A 246 -3.47 12.05 16.18
N LYS A 247 -3.59 13.35 16.43
CA LYS A 247 -3.79 14.32 15.36
C LYS A 247 -2.51 14.46 14.56
N SER A 248 -2.65 14.54 13.26
CA SER A 248 -1.53 14.67 12.35
C SER A 248 -1.81 15.70 11.26
N SER A 249 -0.81 16.00 10.43
CA SER A 249 -0.98 16.84 9.26
C SER A 249 -2.01 16.23 8.30
N PRO A 250 -2.84 17.04 7.60
CA PRO A 250 -3.56 16.54 6.43
C PRO A 250 -2.55 16.11 5.36
N ASP A 251 -3.01 15.38 4.36
CA ASP A 251 -2.17 14.89 3.25
C ASP A 251 -1.16 13.79 3.65
N TRP A 252 -1.56 12.93 4.56
CA TRP A 252 -0.85 11.66 4.70
C TRP A 252 -0.96 10.88 3.40
N SER A 253 0.00 11.06 2.53
CA SER A 253 0.13 10.24 1.34
C SER A 253 0.63 8.84 1.66
N SER A 254 0.82 8.54 2.94
CA SER A 254 1.37 7.27 3.35
C SER A 254 0.31 6.18 3.25
N GLU A 255 0.11 5.72 2.05
CA GLU A 255 -0.55 4.43 1.85
C GLU A 255 0.16 3.30 2.62
N TRP A 256 1.31 3.59 3.27
CA TRP A 256 2.26 2.59 3.76
C TRP A 256 2.83 2.91 5.15
N PRO A 257 2.01 2.98 6.22
CA PRO A 257 2.57 3.04 7.57
C PRO A 257 3.42 1.80 7.83
N ARG A 258 4.54 1.97 8.56
CA ARG A 258 5.43 0.87 8.93
C ARG A 258 5.68 0.86 10.42
N LEU A 259 5.68 -0.32 11.00
CA LEU A 259 6.22 -0.52 12.34
C LEU A 259 7.72 -0.81 12.23
N TRP A 260 8.51 -0.08 13.02
CA TRP A 260 9.95 -0.22 13.11
C TRP A 260 10.43 0.11 14.52
N ASN A 261 11.10 -0.81 15.19
CA ASN A 261 11.58 -0.66 16.58
C ASN A 261 10.50 -0.13 17.55
N GLY A 262 9.28 -0.64 17.47
CA GLY A 262 8.16 -0.18 18.29
C GLY A 262 7.61 1.20 17.93
N LEU A 263 8.13 1.83 16.88
CA LEU A 263 7.65 3.09 16.33
C LEU A 263 6.78 2.87 15.10
N LEU A 264 5.74 3.64 15.00
CA LEU A 264 4.92 3.74 13.81
C LEU A 264 5.45 4.89 12.95
N LEU A 265 5.96 4.54 11.77
CA LEU A 265 6.49 5.49 10.80
C LEU A 265 5.43 5.88 9.80
N ALA A 266 5.35 7.17 9.49
CA ALA A 266 4.42 7.73 8.53
C ALA A 266 5.07 8.90 7.76
N GLY A 267 4.86 8.92 6.44
CA GLY A 267 5.33 9.99 5.56
C GLY A 267 4.16 10.78 4.97
N ASN A 268 4.40 11.99 4.49
CA ASN A 268 3.39 12.80 3.82
C ASN A 268 3.93 13.47 2.53
N CYS A 269 3.04 14.09 1.75
CA CYS A 269 3.42 14.79 0.53
C CYS A 269 4.16 16.11 0.77
N HIS A 270 4.24 16.56 2.01
CA HIS A 270 5.10 17.69 2.36
C HIS A 270 6.54 17.26 2.67
N GLY A 271 6.87 15.97 2.55
CA GLY A 271 8.21 15.44 2.84
C GLY A 271 8.46 15.20 4.32
N GLU A 272 7.45 15.26 5.17
CA GLU A 272 7.62 15.00 6.60
C GLU A 272 7.57 13.49 6.83
N LEU A 273 8.61 12.97 7.48
CA LEU A 273 8.68 11.62 8.01
C LEU A 273 8.50 11.69 9.52
N ASN A 274 7.42 11.13 10.02
CA ASN A 274 7.07 11.18 11.42
C ASN A 274 7.15 9.80 12.06
N ALA A 275 7.57 9.74 13.32
CA ALA A 275 7.57 8.53 14.12
C ALA A 275 6.76 8.72 15.40
N PHE A 276 5.86 7.80 15.64
CA PHE A 276 5.00 7.77 16.83
C PHE A 276 5.26 6.49 17.61
N ARG A 277 5.24 6.55 18.93
CA ARG A 277 5.27 5.34 19.74
C ARG A 277 4.00 4.53 19.51
N SER A 278 4.15 3.29 19.11
CA SER A 278 3.01 2.46 18.70
C SER A 278 2.04 2.14 19.85
N SER A 279 2.52 2.16 21.10
CA SER A 279 1.70 1.84 22.27
C SER A 279 0.68 2.92 22.65
N ASP A 280 1.03 4.20 22.49
CA ASP A 280 0.24 5.35 22.98
C ASP A 280 0.10 6.50 21.97
N GLY A 281 0.72 6.39 20.79
CA GLY A 281 0.64 7.41 19.74
C GLY A 281 1.50 8.65 19.99
N VAL A 282 2.31 8.67 21.04
CA VAL A 282 3.13 9.86 21.37
C VAL A 282 4.20 10.06 20.31
N PRO A 283 4.29 11.27 19.69
CA PRO A 283 5.34 11.60 18.75
C PRO A 283 6.72 11.43 19.37
N GLN A 284 7.63 10.80 18.65
CA GLN A 284 9.00 10.56 19.10
C GLN A 284 10.01 11.44 18.38
N TRP A 285 9.89 11.53 17.08
CA TRP A 285 10.72 12.40 16.25
C TRP A 285 10.02 12.69 14.92
N SER A 286 10.45 13.73 14.26
CA SER A 286 10.06 14.10 12.89
C SER A 286 11.29 14.54 12.14
N ASP A 287 11.33 14.23 10.84
CA ASP A 287 12.38 14.68 9.94
C ASP A 287 11.76 15.17 8.63
N LYS A 288 12.53 16.02 7.91
CA LYS A 288 12.11 16.63 6.65
C LYS A 288 12.99 16.14 5.52
N LEU A 289 12.40 15.34 4.64
CA LEU A 289 13.01 14.89 3.39
C LEU A 289 12.48 15.71 2.22
N LYS A 290 13.20 15.68 1.10
CA LYS A 290 12.72 16.36 -0.11
C LYS A 290 11.69 15.49 -0.83
N GLY A 291 10.56 16.10 -1.19
CA GLY A 291 9.53 15.50 -2.05
C GLY A 291 8.36 14.86 -1.29
N CYS A 292 7.38 14.40 -2.06
CA CYS A 292 6.23 13.67 -1.53
C CYS A 292 6.61 12.22 -1.22
N LEU A 293 6.59 11.84 0.06
CA LEU A 293 6.98 10.49 0.51
C LEU A 293 5.83 9.51 0.23
N ARG A 294 6.05 8.55 -0.66
CA ARG A 294 5.02 7.64 -1.15
C ARG A 294 5.11 6.22 -0.60
N SER A 295 6.30 5.77 -0.21
CA SER A 295 6.48 4.42 0.28
C SER A 295 7.53 4.35 1.37
N ILE A 296 7.30 3.48 2.35
CA ILE A 296 8.27 3.18 3.41
C ILE A 296 8.47 1.67 3.43
N GLY A 297 9.71 1.23 3.29
CA GLY A 297 10.13 -0.17 3.36
C GLY A 297 11.23 -0.37 4.39
N THR A 298 11.30 -1.57 4.98
CA THR A 298 12.38 -1.97 5.88
C THR A 298 12.53 -3.48 5.86
N ASP A 299 13.73 -3.99 6.15
CA ASP A 299 13.98 -5.41 6.34
C ASP A 299 13.61 -5.89 7.77
N GLY A 300 13.12 -5.00 8.63
CA GLY A 300 12.74 -5.29 10.01
C GLY A 300 13.37 -4.35 11.03
N ASP A 301 13.23 -4.68 12.29
CA ASP A 301 13.78 -3.91 13.41
C ASP A 301 15.30 -3.84 13.33
N GLY A 302 15.87 -2.65 13.58
CA GLY A 302 17.30 -2.39 13.50
C GLY A 302 17.87 -2.24 12.07
N ALA A 303 17.09 -2.57 11.03
CA ALA A 303 17.50 -2.38 9.65
C ALA A 303 17.28 -0.93 9.18
N PRO A 304 17.98 -0.48 8.12
CA PRO A 304 17.69 0.80 7.48
C PRO A 304 16.25 0.88 6.98
N ILE A 305 15.73 2.09 6.93
CA ILE A 305 14.42 2.41 6.36
C ILE A 305 14.65 2.94 4.95
N TYR A 306 13.94 2.41 3.98
CA TYR A 306 13.97 2.87 2.59
C TYR A 306 12.71 3.66 2.30
N ILE A 307 12.86 4.87 1.79
CA ILE A 307 11.73 5.78 1.54
C ILE A 307 11.75 6.19 0.08
N GLY A 308 10.67 5.88 -0.62
CA GLY A 308 10.45 6.33 -2.00
C GLY A 308 9.71 7.66 -2.02
N ALA A 309 10.27 8.65 -2.71
CA ALA A 309 9.64 9.94 -2.96
C ALA A 309 9.18 10.06 -4.41
N GLN A 310 8.06 10.76 -4.63
CA GLN A 310 7.41 10.88 -5.94
C GLN A 310 8.33 11.50 -6.99
N GLU A 311 9.27 12.35 -6.59
CA GLU A 311 10.24 13.02 -7.46
C GLU A 311 11.35 12.09 -7.98
N GLY A 312 11.23 10.79 -7.76
CA GLY A 312 12.19 9.78 -8.24
C GLY A 312 13.40 9.59 -7.33
N THR A 313 13.33 10.04 -6.09
CA THR A 313 14.39 9.82 -5.10
C THR A 313 14.06 8.66 -4.18
N VAL A 314 15.06 7.84 -3.88
CA VAL A 314 14.98 6.80 -2.87
C VAL A 314 16.00 7.11 -1.77
N TYR A 315 15.52 7.22 -0.56
CA TYR A 315 16.36 7.44 0.61
C TYR A 315 16.64 6.13 1.32
N ALA A 316 17.90 5.87 1.65
CA ALA A 316 18.28 4.92 2.69
C ALA A 316 18.45 5.72 3.98
N TYR A 317 17.51 5.58 4.90
CA TYR A 317 17.39 6.43 6.07
C TYR A 317 17.72 5.67 7.34
N SER A 318 18.59 6.24 8.16
CA SER A 318 18.89 5.74 9.49
C SER A 318 18.36 6.76 10.51
N PRO A 319 17.29 6.41 11.24
CA PRO A 319 16.71 7.32 12.20
C PRO A 319 17.68 7.69 13.32
N PRO A 320 17.52 8.85 13.95
CA PRO A 320 18.29 9.22 15.12
C PRO A 320 18.10 8.21 16.26
N PRO A 321 19.10 7.97 17.09
CA PRO A 321 18.96 7.06 18.23
C PRO A 321 17.86 7.57 19.19
N LEU A 322 17.06 6.65 19.74
CA LEU A 322 15.90 6.92 20.60
C LEU A 322 16.20 7.70 21.90
N THR A 323 17.46 8.05 22.16
CA THR A 323 17.93 8.74 23.38
C THR A 323 17.89 10.26 23.34
N SER A 324 17.62 10.88 22.18
CA SER A 324 17.47 12.34 22.11
C SER A 324 16.01 12.71 22.37
N ARG A 325 15.70 13.13 23.61
CA ARG A 325 14.46 13.84 23.92
C ARG A 325 14.32 15.05 22.96
N LEU A 326 13.12 15.26 22.45
CA LEU A 326 12.73 16.44 21.70
C LEU A 326 12.98 17.70 22.52
N ASP A 327 14.18 18.23 22.45
CA ASP A 327 14.46 19.61 22.81
C ASP A 327 14.13 20.44 21.56
N SER A 328 12.92 20.94 21.49
CA SER A 328 12.40 21.80 20.42
C SER A 328 13.14 23.16 20.29
N ARG A 329 14.26 23.32 20.98
CA ARG A 329 15.07 24.55 20.98
C ARG A 329 16.37 24.49 20.19
N SER A 330 16.71 23.36 19.57
CA SER A 330 18.01 23.21 18.89
C SER A 330 18.01 23.58 17.40
N HIS A 331 16.86 23.83 16.78
CA HIS A 331 16.82 24.24 15.36
C HIS A 331 16.97 25.74 15.11
N GLU A 332 16.77 26.60 16.13
CA GLU A 332 17.00 28.06 15.98
C GLU A 332 18.47 28.46 16.09
N ARG A 333 19.35 27.66 16.71
CA ARG A 333 20.75 28.01 16.88
C ARG A 333 21.70 27.64 15.73
N ALA A 334 21.29 26.78 14.83
CA ALA A 334 22.11 26.38 13.67
C ALA A 334 22.06 27.40 12.52
N THR A 335 21.03 28.26 12.48
CA THR A 335 20.84 29.25 11.41
C THR A 335 21.54 30.57 11.72
N GLU A 336 21.88 30.87 12.97
CA GLU A 336 22.56 32.11 13.35
C GLU A 336 24.11 32.05 13.26
N GLN A 337 24.71 30.86 13.22
CA GLN A 337 26.17 30.75 13.10
C GLN A 337 26.73 30.81 11.68
N GLN A 338 25.88 30.77 10.63
CA GLN A 338 26.35 30.93 9.25
C GLN A 338 26.29 32.35 8.70
N GLN A 339 25.78 33.35 9.45
CA GLN A 339 25.76 34.75 9.02
C GLN A 339 26.82 35.63 9.66
N GLY A 340 27.68 35.09 10.53
CA GLY A 340 28.67 35.86 11.29
C GLY A 340 30.10 35.90 10.73
N SER A 341 30.36 35.31 9.55
CA SER A 341 31.74 35.30 8.98
C SER A 341 31.80 35.85 7.56
N LYS A 342 31.41 37.11 7.39
CA LYS A 342 31.83 37.96 6.27
C LYS A 342 31.83 39.43 6.75
N ARG A 343 32.94 39.85 7.35
CA ARG A 343 33.45 41.23 7.31
C ARG A 343 34.94 41.14 7.18
#